data_908947cad7b3546e03077e059e6e1eb3
#
_entry.id   908947cad7b3546e03077e059e6e1eb3
#
_cell.length_a   1.000
_cell.length_b   1.000
_cell.length_c   1.000
_cell.angle_alpha   90.00
_cell.angle_beta   90.00
_cell.angle_gamma   90.00
#
_symmetry.space_group_name_H-M   'P 1'
#
loop_
_entity.id
_entity.type
_entity.pdbx_description
1 polymer ?
#
loop_
_entity_poly.entity_id
_entity_poly.type
_entity_poly.pdbx_seq_one_letter_code
_entity_poly.pdbx_strand_id
1 'polypeptide(L)'
;MPLTVKPKLHCRWDLVSLGEVMVRFDPGDRRIATARTFEVCEGGGEYNVARGLKRCFGMDTAVVTAFADDPVGRLLQDMLYQGGVDQTYVRWMPHDGVGGGTRNGLNFTERGFGVRAAAGSYDRGHTAVSQLKPGDFDWDEIFGKHGARWLHTGGIFCALSSTTPDVAVEAMQAARRHGAIVSYDLNYRASLWKSLVARSRRRK
;
A
#
# COMPACT_ATOMS: atom_id res chain seq x y z
N MET A 1 28.54 1.84 7.17
CA MET A 1 28.30 1.03 8.37
C MET A 1 27.43 -0.16 8.00
N PRO A 2 27.71 -1.36 8.51
CA PRO A 2 26.82 -2.50 8.31
C PRO A 2 25.46 -2.21 8.97
N LEU A 3 24.37 -2.68 8.34
CA LEU A 3 23.04 -2.57 8.92
C LEU A 3 22.92 -3.56 10.09
N THR A 4 22.50 -3.04 11.25
CA THR A 4 22.20 -3.89 12.41
C THR A 4 20.72 -4.23 12.41
N VAL A 5 20.38 -5.50 12.27
CA VAL A 5 19.01 -6.00 12.25
C VAL A 5 18.64 -6.49 13.64
N LYS A 6 17.50 -6.07 14.17
CA LYS A 6 16.97 -6.54 15.47
C LYS A 6 16.80 -8.07 15.45
N PRO A 7 17.07 -8.77 16.58
CA PRO A 7 16.78 -10.19 16.70
C PRO A 7 15.30 -10.50 16.50
N LYS A 8 14.98 -11.59 15.80
CA LYS A 8 13.58 -12.03 15.55
C LYS A 8 12.83 -12.30 16.85
N LEU A 9 13.48 -12.81 17.87
CA LEU A 9 12.87 -13.15 19.17
C LEU A 9 12.14 -11.96 19.82
N HIS A 10 12.54 -10.73 19.51
CA HIS A 10 11.95 -9.51 20.07
C HIS A 10 10.99 -8.81 19.09
N CYS A 11 10.59 -9.48 18.02
CA CYS A 11 9.76 -8.86 17.00
C CYS A 11 8.66 -9.82 16.53
N ARG A 12 7.42 -9.35 16.54
CA ARG A 12 6.28 -10.08 15.95
C ARG A 12 6.46 -10.20 14.43
N TRP A 13 6.95 -9.12 13.77
CA TRP A 13 7.11 -9.09 12.33
C TRP A 13 8.55 -8.91 11.89
N ASP A 14 8.91 -9.58 10.81
CA ASP A 14 10.16 -9.33 10.08
C ASP A 14 10.07 -8.03 9.29
N LEU A 15 8.90 -7.77 8.69
CA LEU A 15 8.65 -6.55 7.94
C LEU A 15 7.21 -6.07 8.14
N VAL A 16 7.08 -4.76 8.34
CA VAL A 16 5.81 -4.02 8.24
C VAL A 16 5.88 -3.15 6.99
N SER A 17 4.91 -3.27 6.09
CA SER A 17 4.77 -2.38 4.94
C SER A 17 3.69 -1.33 5.19
N LEU A 18 3.95 -0.09 4.76
CA LEU A 18 2.99 1.01 4.78
C LEU A 18 2.73 1.47 3.34
N GLY A 19 1.52 1.26 2.86
CA GLY A 19 1.21 1.63 1.49
C GLY A 19 -0.20 1.30 1.03
N GLU A 20 -0.46 1.53 -0.25
CA GLU A 20 -1.74 1.24 -0.89
C GLU A 20 -1.82 -0.21 -1.35
N VAL A 21 -2.97 -0.83 -1.11
CA VAL A 21 -3.36 -2.10 -1.75
C VAL A 21 -4.59 -1.84 -2.61
N MET A 22 -4.55 -2.30 -3.85
CA MET A 22 -5.60 -2.08 -4.85
C MET A 22 -6.06 -3.40 -5.43
N VAL A 23 -7.30 -3.41 -5.93
CA VAL A 23 -7.75 -4.47 -6.83
C VAL A 23 -7.13 -4.24 -8.20
N ARG A 24 -6.44 -5.24 -8.71
CA ARG A 24 -5.87 -5.25 -10.05
C ARG A 24 -6.71 -6.11 -10.97
N PHE A 25 -7.03 -5.56 -12.14
CA PHE A 25 -7.74 -6.21 -13.24
C PHE A 25 -6.80 -6.45 -14.40
N ASP A 26 -6.57 -7.72 -14.75
CA ASP A 26 -5.73 -8.15 -15.87
C ASP A 26 -6.62 -8.73 -16.98
N PRO A 27 -6.65 -8.14 -18.19
CA PRO A 27 -7.47 -8.61 -19.29
C PRO A 27 -6.87 -9.82 -20.03
N GLY A 28 -5.77 -10.40 -19.53
CA GLY A 28 -5.00 -11.42 -20.22
C GLY A 28 -4.37 -10.87 -21.50
N ASP A 29 -4.59 -11.57 -22.62
CA ASP A 29 -4.03 -11.17 -23.92
C ASP A 29 -4.82 -10.05 -24.61
N ARG A 30 -5.97 -9.68 -24.07
CA ARG A 30 -6.83 -8.63 -24.62
C ARG A 30 -6.37 -7.24 -24.15
N ARG A 31 -6.93 -6.21 -24.80
CA ARG A 31 -6.85 -4.84 -24.31
C ARG A 31 -7.98 -4.57 -23.31
N ILE A 32 -7.77 -3.67 -22.37
CA ILE A 32 -8.79 -3.21 -21.42
C ILE A 32 -10.08 -2.83 -22.17
N ALA A 33 -9.96 -2.04 -23.24
CA ALA A 33 -11.11 -1.55 -24.01
C ALA A 33 -11.95 -2.65 -24.69
N THR A 34 -11.39 -3.84 -24.92
CA THR A 34 -12.07 -4.95 -25.61
C THR A 34 -12.29 -6.18 -24.73
N ALA A 35 -11.81 -6.15 -23.50
CA ALA A 35 -12.00 -7.24 -22.55
C ALA A 35 -13.47 -7.32 -22.09
N ARG A 36 -13.92 -8.54 -21.82
CA ARG A 36 -15.22 -8.83 -21.20
C ARG A 36 -15.08 -9.64 -19.92
N THR A 37 -13.85 -10.10 -19.68
CA THR A 37 -13.44 -10.81 -18.46
C THR A 37 -12.09 -10.29 -18.02
N PHE A 38 -11.83 -10.31 -16.73
CA PHE A 38 -10.56 -9.94 -16.14
C PHE A 38 -10.18 -10.97 -15.07
N GLU A 39 -8.92 -11.33 -15.04
CA GLU A 39 -8.34 -11.95 -13.85
C GLU A 39 -8.17 -10.88 -12.77
N VAL A 40 -8.63 -11.18 -11.57
CA VAL A 40 -8.62 -10.23 -10.45
C VAL A 40 -7.59 -10.67 -9.43
N CYS A 41 -6.69 -9.76 -9.06
CA CYS A 41 -5.70 -9.99 -8.01
C CYS A 41 -5.45 -8.71 -7.22
N GLU A 42 -4.82 -8.86 -6.08
CA GLU A 42 -4.37 -7.72 -5.29
C GLU A 42 -3.03 -7.18 -5.82
N GLY A 43 -2.75 -5.91 -5.56
CA GLY A 43 -1.47 -5.30 -5.90
C GLY A 43 -1.24 -3.99 -5.17
N GLY A 44 0.02 -3.71 -4.91
CA GLY A 44 0.50 -2.50 -4.28
C GLY A 44 2.01 -2.62 -4.08
N GLY A 45 2.77 -1.57 -4.35
CA GLY A 45 4.23 -1.65 -4.32
C GLY A 45 4.75 -2.21 -3.00
N GLU A 46 4.34 -1.59 -1.92
CA GLU A 46 4.76 -1.90 -0.57
C GLU A 46 4.20 -3.26 -0.10
N TYR A 47 2.94 -3.54 -0.42
CA TYR A 47 2.30 -4.83 -0.12
C TYR A 47 2.97 -5.98 -0.88
N ASN A 48 3.34 -5.79 -2.14
CA ASN A 48 4.01 -6.83 -2.93
C ASN A 48 5.32 -7.27 -2.28
N VAL A 49 6.05 -6.36 -1.63
CA VAL A 49 7.25 -6.69 -0.85
C VAL A 49 6.89 -7.56 0.35
N ALA A 50 5.89 -7.18 1.15
CA ALA A 50 5.45 -7.95 2.31
C ALA A 50 4.97 -9.35 1.90
N ARG A 51 4.12 -9.44 0.86
CA ARG A 51 3.61 -10.70 0.31
C ARG A 51 4.73 -11.59 -0.24
N GLY A 52 5.66 -11.00 -0.97
CA GLY A 52 6.81 -11.73 -1.53
C GLY A 52 7.68 -12.33 -0.42
N LEU A 53 8.00 -11.57 0.61
CA LEU A 53 8.74 -12.05 1.77
C LEU A 53 8.00 -13.16 2.51
N LYS A 54 6.68 -13.03 2.67
CA LYS A 54 5.85 -14.08 3.29
C LYS A 54 5.84 -15.35 2.44
N ARG A 55 5.49 -15.23 1.16
CA ARG A 55 5.25 -16.40 0.29
C ARG A 55 6.53 -17.11 -0.17
N CYS A 56 7.62 -16.37 -0.41
CA CYS A 56 8.87 -16.94 -0.92
C CYS A 56 9.85 -17.33 0.19
N PHE A 57 9.80 -16.66 1.35
CA PHE A 57 10.78 -16.84 2.41
C PHE A 57 10.17 -17.22 3.77
N GLY A 58 8.84 -17.34 3.87
CA GLY A 58 8.18 -17.70 5.12
C GLY A 58 8.27 -16.65 6.24
N MET A 59 8.66 -15.42 5.90
CA MET A 59 8.82 -14.34 6.89
C MET A 59 7.46 -13.89 7.44
N ASP A 60 7.46 -13.42 8.69
CA ASP A 60 6.27 -12.82 9.28
C ASP A 60 6.15 -11.36 8.84
N THR A 61 5.12 -11.05 8.09
CA THR A 61 4.92 -9.72 7.50
C THR A 61 3.56 -9.16 7.80
N ALA A 62 3.47 -7.84 7.93
CA ALA A 62 2.21 -7.12 8.12
C ALA A 62 2.08 -5.97 7.12
N VAL A 63 0.85 -5.55 6.88
CA VAL A 63 0.55 -4.35 6.11
C VAL A 63 -0.21 -3.34 6.96
N VAL A 64 0.20 -2.09 6.89
CA VAL A 64 -0.51 -0.91 7.40
C VAL A 64 -1.11 -0.20 6.20
N THR A 65 -2.43 -0.16 6.13
CA THR A 65 -3.19 0.40 5.01
C THR A 65 -4.61 0.77 5.45
N ALA A 66 -5.44 1.25 4.53
CA ALA A 66 -6.85 1.48 4.80
C ALA A 66 -7.71 1.01 3.63
N PHE A 67 -8.88 0.46 3.95
CA PHE A 67 -9.92 0.05 3.01
C PHE A 67 -11.23 0.77 3.28
N ALA A 68 -11.99 1.05 2.22
CA ALA A 68 -13.40 1.38 2.34
C ALA A 68 -14.16 0.12 2.76
N ASP A 69 -15.11 0.25 3.70
CA ASP A 69 -15.92 -0.86 4.20
C ASP A 69 -17.07 -1.15 3.23
N ASP A 70 -16.71 -1.80 2.14
CA ASP A 70 -17.60 -2.23 1.06
C ASP A 70 -17.21 -3.64 0.57
N PRO A 71 -17.97 -4.25 -0.35
CA PRO A 71 -17.64 -5.56 -0.91
C PRO A 71 -16.26 -5.62 -1.58
N VAL A 72 -15.76 -4.52 -2.16
CA VAL A 72 -14.44 -4.47 -2.80
C VAL A 72 -13.33 -4.48 -1.74
N GLY A 73 -13.52 -3.78 -0.62
CA GLY A 73 -12.62 -3.86 0.53
C GLY A 73 -12.57 -5.26 1.13
N ARG A 74 -13.72 -5.96 1.20
CA ARG A 74 -13.78 -7.35 1.67
C ARG A 74 -13.08 -8.31 0.72
N LEU A 75 -13.18 -8.08 -0.59
CA LEU A 75 -12.43 -8.84 -1.60
C LEU A 75 -10.91 -8.65 -1.39
N LEU A 76 -10.45 -7.42 -1.19
CA LEU A 76 -9.03 -7.15 -0.87
C LEU A 76 -8.61 -7.86 0.41
N GLN A 77 -9.42 -7.81 1.45
CA GLN A 77 -9.15 -8.50 2.71
C GLN A 77 -8.94 -10.00 2.51
N ASP A 78 -9.81 -10.66 1.75
CA ASP A 78 -9.69 -12.09 1.44
C ASP A 78 -8.40 -12.40 0.68
N MET A 79 -8.06 -11.60 -0.32
CA MET A 79 -6.81 -11.75 -1.08
C MET A 79 -5.57 -11.59 -0.20
N LEU A 80 -5.61 -10.67 0.77
CA LEU A 80 -4.52 -10.49 1.74
C LEU A 80 -4.39 -11.72 2.67
N TYR A 81 -5.52 -12.33 3.07
CA TYR A 81 -5.51 -13.60 3.82
C TYR A 81 -4.84 -14.71 3.00
N GLN A 82 -5.17 -14.83 1.71
CA GLN A 82 -4.52 -15.79 0.82
C GLN A 82 -3.02 -15.51 0.66
N GLY A 83 -2.61 -14.24 0.69
CA GLY A 83 -1.22 -13.80 0.71
C GLY A 83 -0.47 -14.14 1.99
N GLY A 84 -1.20 -14.37 3.10
CA GLY A 84 -0.66 -14.69 4.42
C GLY A 84 -0.02 -13.49 5.12
N VAL A 85 -0.32 -12.26 4.69
CA VAL A 85 0.16 -11.02 5.31
C VAL A 85 -0.76 -10.63 6.46
N ASP A 86 -0.20 -10.30 7.61
CA ASP A 86 -0.95 -9.87 8.80
C ASP A 86 -1.69 -8.55 8.52
N GLN A 87 -2.98 -8.51 8.84
CA GLN A 87 -3.89 -7.41 8.57
C GLN A 87 -4.34 -6.66 9.84
N THR A 88 -3.66 -6.87 10.97
CA THR A 88 -4.02 -6.26 12.27
C THR A 88 -4.20 -4.74 12.16
N TYR A 89 -3.42 -4.09 11.29
CA TYR A 89 -3.42 -2.64 11.11
C TYR A 89 -4.04 -2.18 9.79
N VAL A 90 -5.05 -2.92 9.31
CA VAL A 90 -5.95 -2.44 8.26
C VAL A 90 -7.03 -1.56 8.87
N ARG A 91 -7.03 -0.27 8.51
CA ARG A 91 -8.05 0.68 8.94
C ARG A 91 -9.26 0.63 8.02
N TRP A 92 -10.43 0.36 8.57
CA TRP A 92 -11.69 0.38 7.83
C TRP A 92 -12.32 1.78 7.88
N MET A 93 -12.67 2.31 6.73
CA MET A 93 -13.31 3.60 6.61
C MET A 93 -14.73 3.46 6.08
N PRO A 94 -15.71 4.22 6.61
CA PRO A 94 -17.10 4.14 6.14
C PRO A 94 -17.20 4.39 4.64
N HIS A 95 -18.06 3.63 3.97
CA HIS A 95 -18.43 3.80 2.57
C HIS A 95 -19.84 4.32 2.46
N ASP A 96 -20.09 5.26 1.55
CA ASP A 96 -21.37 5.95 1.39
C ASP A 96 -22.36 5.24 0.45
N GLY A 97 -22.05 4.05 -0.02
CA GLY A 97 -22.83 3.26 -0.96
C GLY A 97 -22.66 3.64 -2.43
N VAL A 98 -22.06 4.80 -2.72
CA VAL A 98 -21.87 5.31 -4.10
C VAL A 98 -20.42 5.67 -4.43
N GLY A 99 -19.53 5.65 -3.44
CA GLY A 99 -18.09 5.93 -3.63
C GLY A 99 -17.75 7.40 -3.83
N GLY A 100 -18.62 8.31 -3.40
CA GLY A 100 -18.36 9.75 -3.47
C GLY A 100 -17.33 10.25 -2.48
N GLY A 101 -17.28 9.62 -1.29
CA GLY A 101 -16.39 10.00 -0.19
C GLY A 101 -15.16 9.12 -0.08
N THR A 102 -15.34 7.83 0.01
CA THR A 102 -14.24 6.85 0.25
C THR A 102 -14.41 5.64 -0.66
N ARG A 103 -13.32 5.19 -1.28
CA ARG A 103 -13.30 4.06 -2.20
C ARG A 103 -12.06 3.20 -1.99
N ASN A 104 -12.06 2.02 -2.58
CA ASN A 104 -10.85 1.20 -2.76
C ASN A 104 -10.21 1.50 -4.12
N GLY A 105 -8.88 1.45 -4.18
CA GLY A 105 -8.15 1.74 -5.41
C GLY A 105 -8.32 0.62 -6.45
N LEU A 106 -8.43 1.00 -7.72
CA LEU A 106 -8.52 0.08 -8.85
C LEU A 106 -7.35 0.29 -9.80
N ASN A 107 -6.84 -0.80 -10.34
CA ASN A 107 -5.75 -0.80 -11.30
C ASN A 107 -6.06 -1.76 -12.45
N PHE A 108 -6.18 -1.25 -13.65
CA PHE A 108 -6.31 -2.05 -14.87
C PHE A 108 -4.95 -2.09 -15.56
N THR A 109 -4.43 -3.28 -15.84
CA THR A 109 -3.09 -3.44 -16.41
C THR A 109 -3.09 -4.36 -17.61
N GLU A 110 -2.80 -3.82 -18.79
CA GLU A 110 -2.54 -4.60 -20.00
C GLU A 110 -1.09 -5.10 -19.98
N ARG A 111 -0.91 -6.36 -20.29
CA ARG A 111 0.41 -6.94 -20.52
C ARG A 111 1.03 -6.41 -21.81
N GLY A 112 2.35 -6.23 -21.84
CA GLY A 112 3.08 -6.00 -23.08
C GLY A 112 3.09 -7.27 -23.92
N PHE A 113 2.99 -7.14 -25.23
CA PHE A 113 2.93 -8.27 -26.17
C PHE A 113 3.67 -7.94 -27.47
N GLY A 114 4.82 -8.54 -27.70
CA GLY A 114 5.66 -8.22 -28.85
C GLY A 114 6.00 -6.73 -28.90
N VAL A 115 5.62 -6.05 -29.97
CA VAL A 115 5.83 -4.60 -30.16
C VAL A 115 4.83 -3.73 -29.35
N ARG A 116 3.79 -4.35 -28.77
CA ARG A 116 2.81 -3.65 -27.94
C ARG A 116 3.36 -3.44 -26.54
N ALA A 117 3.53 -2.19 -26.15
CA ALA A 117 3.92 -1.86 -24.77
C ALA A 117 2.81 -2.23 -23.77
N ALA A 118 3.21 -2.53 -22.52
CA ALA A 118 2.28 -2.63 -21.41
C ALA A 118 1.59 -1.28 -21.17
N ALA A 119 0.30 -1.30 -20.81
CA ALA A 119 -0.46 -0.11 -20.48
C ALA A 119 -1.20 -0.28 -19.15
N GLY A 120 -1.38 0.80 -18.40
CA GLY A 120 -2.10 0.80 -17.15
C GLY A 120 -3.07 1.96 -17.04
N SER A 121 -4.23 1.70 -16.45
CA SER A 121 -5.21 2.72 -16.05
C SER A 121 -5.48 2.58 -14.56
N TYR A 122 -5.30 3.68 -13.81
CA TYR A 122 -5.39 3.69 -12.36
C TYR A 122 -6.52 4.60 -11.90
N ASP A 123 -7.40 4.07 -11.07
CA ASP A 123 -8.41 4.85 -10.37
C ASP A 123 -8.08 4.91 -8.87
N ARG A 124 -7.43 6.00 -8.47
CA ARG A 124 -6.93 6.23 -7.10
C ARG A 124 -7.54 7.48 -6.45
N GLY A 125 -8.60 8.02 -7.02
CA GLY A 125 -9.29 9.17 -6.44
C GLY A 125 -10.06 8.79 -5.18
N HIS A 126 -9.89 9.55 -4.09
CA HIS A 126 -10.62 9.36 -2.83
C HIS A 126 -10.48 7.96 -2.20
N THR A 127 -9.35 7.27 -2.42
CA THR A 127 -9.14 5.97 -1.79
C THR A 127 -9.00 6.11 -0.28
N ALA A 128 -9.45 5.10 0.48
CA ALA A 128 -9.36 5.10 1.93
C ALA A 128 -7.92 5.37 2.40
N VAL A 129 -6.95 4.70 1.81
CA VAL A 129 -5.53 4.87 2.15
C VAL A 129 -5.02 6.28 1.84
N SER A 130 -5.55 6.98 0.82
CA SER A 130 -5.18 8.36 0.50
C SER A 130 -5.70 9.39 1.53
N GLN A 131 -6.62 8.98 2.41
CA GLN A 131 -7.22 9.82 3.44
C GLN A 131 -6.57 9.65 4.81
N LEU A 132 -5.58 8.78 4.92
CA LEU A 132 -4.79 8.61 6.15
C LEU A 132 -4.13 9.92 6.59
N LYS A 133 -4.07 10.11 7.90
CA LYS A 133 -3.50 11.30 8.55
C LYS A 133 -2.52 10.89 9.65
N PRO A 134 -1.57 11.72 10.01
CA PRO A 134 -0.78 11.53 11.23
C PRO A 134 -1.67 11.27 12.45
N GLY A 135 -1.27 10.32 13.28
CA GLY A 135 -2.02 9.88 14.45
C GLY A 135 -3.09 8.81 14.19
N ASP A 136 -3.30 8.38 12.94
CA ASP A 136 -4.26 7.31 12.61
C ASP A 136 -3.82 5.92 13.11
N PHE A 137 -2.52 5.75 13.37
CA PHE A 137 -1.92 4.50 13.88
C PHE A 137 -1.03 4.78 15.10
N ASP A 138 -1.06 3.86 16.06
CA ASP A 138 -0.11 3.85 17.17
C ASP A 138 1.18 3.14 16.71
N TRP A 139 2.13 3.93 16.23
CA TRP A 139 3.41 3.42 15.75
C TRP A 139 4.31 2.88 16.86
N ASP A 140 4.15 3.39 18.09
CA ASP A 140 4.89 2.88 19.25
C ASP A 140 4.34 1.51 19.68
N GLU A 141 3.04 1.26 19.48
CA GLU A 141 2.49 -0.10 19.60
C GLU A 141 3.11 -1.05 18.55
N ILE A 142 3.16 -0.63 17.28
CA ILE A 142 3.66 -1.44 16.16
C ILE A 142 5.15 -1.77 16.34
N PHE A 143 6.00 -0.78 16.51
CA PHE A 143 7.45 -0.95 16.50
C PHE A 143 8.07 -1.18 17.89
N GLY A 144 7.42 -0.68 18.95
CA GLY A 144 7.87 -0.81 20.32
C GLY A 144 7.30 -2.02 21.02
N LYS A 145 5.96 -2.09 21.17
CA LYS A 145 5.29 -3.15 21.93
C LYS A 145 5.33 -4.50 21.21
N HIS A 146 4.90 -4.55 19.97
CA HIS A 146 4.89 -5.79 19.18
C HIS A 146 6.23 -6.05 18.51
N GLY A 147 6.92 -5.02 18.10
CA GLY A 147 8.22 -5.08 17.45
C GLY A 147 8.16 -5.49 15.97
N ALA A 148 8.89 -4.74 15.18
CA ALA A 148 9.19 -5.08 13.79
C ALA A 148 10.67 -4.85 13.53
N ARG A 149 11.27 -5.66 12.65
CA ARG A 149 12.68 -5.55 12.27
C ARG A 149 12.89 -4.55 11.15
N TRP A 150 11.86 -4.35 10.31
CA TRP A 150 11.93 -3.54 9.11
C TRP A 150 10.62 -2.83 8.83
N LEU A 151 10.69 -1.55 8.45
CA LEU A 151 9.61 -0.80 7.82
C LEU A 151 9.91 -0.62 6.33
N HIS A 152 8.94 -0.90 5.47
CA HIS A 152 9.00 -0.60 4.05
C HIS A 152 7.86 0.31 3.62
N THR A 153 8.18 1.43 2.94
CA THR A 153 7.20 2.35 2.35
C THR A 153 7.76 2.94 1.06
N GLY A 154 7.03 3.81 0.38
CA GLY A 154 7.52 4.33 -0.90
C GLY A 154 6.86 5.59 -1.42
N GLY A 155 7.40 6.08 -2.53
CA GLY A 155 7.01 7.34 -3.15
C GLY A 155 5.62 7.33 -3.78
N ILE A 156 5.05 6.16 -4.07
CA ILE A 156 3.66 6.07 -4.54
C ILE A 156 2.71 6.40 -3.39
N PHE A 157 2.89 5.78 -2.22
CA PHE A 157 2.08 6.07 -1.03
C PHE A 157 2.17 7.56 -0.67
N CYS A 158 3.39 8.11 -0.60
CA CYS A 158 3.60 9.53 -0.28
C CYS A 158 2.93 10.49 -1.30
N ALA A 159 2.71 10.05 -2.54
CA ALA A 159 2.10 10.89 -3.58
C ALA A 159 0.57 10.78 -3.68
N LEU A 160 -0.10 9.99 -2.83
CA LEU A 160 -1.55 9.79 -2.90
C LEU A 160 -2.35 11.02 -2.46
N SER A 161 -1.86 11.75 -1.45
CA SER A 161 -2.52 12.95 -0.93
C SER A 161 -1.55 13.93 -0.28
N SER A 162 -2.07 15.02 0.27
CA SER A 162 -1.27 16.00 1.01
C SER A 162 -0.90 15.56 2.43
N THR A 163 -1.50 14.50 2.95
CA THR A 163 -1.28 14.00 4.33
C THR A 163 -0.44 12.73 4.37
N THR A 164 -0.44 11.92 3.31
CA THR A 164 0.29 10.65 3.28
C THR A 164 1.81 10.79 3.42
N PRO A 165 2.48 11.87 2.96
CA PRO A 165 3.90 12.09 3.27
C PRO A 165 4.17 12.19 4.77
N ASP A 166 3.31 12.91 5.49
CA ASP A 166 3.47 13.12 6.94
C ASP A 166 3.25 11.82 7.71
N VAL A 167 2.27 10.99 7.29
CA VAL A 167 2.08 9.62 7.83
C VAL A 167 3.33 8.76 7.61
N ALA A 168 3.93 8.81 6.42
CA ALA A 168 5.16 8.07 6.14
C ALA A 168 6.33 8.55 7.02
N VAL A 169 6.48 9.86 7.20
CA VAL A 169 7.52 10.44 8.07
C VAL A 169 7.32 10.00 9.53
N GLU A 170 6.08 10.05 10.04
CA GLU A 170 5.74 9.60 11.38
C GLU A 170 6.11 8.12 11.58
N ALA A 171 5.71 7.25 10.66
CA ALA A 171 6.05 5.83 10.67
C ALA A 171 7.57 5.58 10.65
N MET A 172 8.29 6.26 9.75
CA MET A 172 9.74 6.12 9.62
C MET A 172 10.49 6.59 10.87
N GLN A 173 10.04 7.69 11.48
CA GLN A 173 10.62 8.19 12.73
C GLN A 173 10.40 7.21 13.87
N ALA A 174 9.18 6.67 14.03
CA ALA A 174 8.88 5.67 15.04
C ALA A 174 9.69 4.37 14.82
N ALA A 175 9.72 3.84 13.60
CA ALA A 175 10.52 2.68 13.27
C ALA A 175 12.00 2.86 13.68
N ARG A 176 12.59 4.01 13.39
CA ARG A 176 13.97 4.34 13.78
C ARG A 176 14.15 4.44 15.28
N ARG A 177 13.22 5.12 15.99
CA ARG A 177 13.29 5.22 17.47
C ARG A 177 13.32 3.84 18.11
N HIS A 178 12.61 2.88 17.56
CA HIS A 178 12.56 1.50 18.04
C HIS A 178 13.58 0.57 17.40
N GLY A 179 14.57 1.10 16.66
CA GLY A 179 15.69 0.33 16.10
C GLY A 179 15.31 -0.57 14.91
N ALA A 180 14.17 -0.33 14.26
CA ALA A 180 13.84 -0.99 13.01
C ALA A 180 14.59 -0.35 11.84
N ILE A 181 14.94 -1.15 10.84
CA ILE A 181 15.49 -0.66 9.58
C ILE A 181 14.34 -0.02 8.78
N VAL A 182 14.64 1.07 8.09
CA VAL A 182 13.71 1.75 7.19
C VAL A 182 14.21 1.62 5.76
N SER A 183 13.37 1.10 4.88
CA SER A 183 13.59 1.14 3.43
C SER A 183 12.50 1.94 2.74
N TYR A 184 12.90 2.74 1.76
CA TYR A 184 12.02 3.59 0.99
C TYR A 184 12.25 3.36 -0.49
N ASP A 185 11.20 2.92 -1.20
CA ASP A 185 11.22 2.80 -2.65
C ASP A 185 10.89 4.16 -3.26
N LEU A 186 11.82 4.74 -4.00
CA LEU A 186 11.61 6.03 -4.67
C LEU A 186 10.44 6.02 -5.64
N ASN A 187 10.23 4.95 -6.35
CA ASN A 187 9.09 4.63 -7.23
C ASN A 187 8.30 5.86 -7.73
N TYR A 188 9.01 6.76 -8.41
CA TYR A 188 8.46 8.03 -8.84
C TYR A 188 7.42 7.86 -9.95
N ARG A 189 6.25 8.46 -9.77
CA ARG A 189 5.19 8.55 -10.79
C ARG A 189 4.82 10.00 -11.03
N ALA A 190 5.29 10.54 -12.16
CA ALA A 190 5.09 11.96 -12.51
C ALA A 190 3.61 12.40 -12.46
N SER A 191 2.68 11.53 -12.85
CA SER A 191 1.23 11.79 -12.80
C SER A 191 0.72 12.05 -11.39
N LEU A 192 1.16 11.28 -10.39
CA LEU A 192 0.78 11.46 -8.99
C LEU A 192 1.39 12.74 -8.41
N TRP A 193 2.69 12.93 -8.57
CA TRP A 193 3.41 14.08 -8.01
C TRP A 193 2.96 15.40 -8.62
N LYS A 194 2.69 15.46 -9.94
CA LYS A 194 2.10 16.66 -10.58
C LYS A 194 0.74 17.02 -10.00
N SER A 195 -0.11 16.01 -9.74
CA SER A 195 -1.42 16.24 -9.15
C SER A 195 -1.32 16.76 -7.71
N LEU A 196 -0.37 16.26 -6.93
CA LEU A 196 -0.11 16.71 -5.56
C LEU A 196 0.35 18.17 -5.52
N VAL A 197 1.33 18.54 -6.36
CA VAL A 197 1.84 19.91 -6.48
C VAL A 197 0.73 20.87 -6.94
N ALA A 198 -0.09 20.47 -7.91
CA ALA A 198 -1.21 21.29 -8.38
C ALA A 198 -2.26 21.53 -7.28
N ARG A 199 -2.55 20.51 -6.44
CA ARG A 199 -3.47 20.64 -5.29
C ARG A 199 -2.90 21.56 -4.20
N SER A 200 -1.60 21.50 -3.91
CA SER A 200 -0.97 22.36 -2.91
C SER A 200 -0.97 23.83 -3.31
N ARG A 201 -0.83 24.14 -4.62
CA ARG A 201 -0.91 25.51 -5.16
C ARG A 201 -2.31 26.11 -5.13
N ARG A 202 -3.38 25.29 -5.17
CA ARG A 202 -4.78 25.77 -5.11
C ARG A 202 -5.25 26.07 -3.68
N ARG A 203 -4.48 25.67 -2.67
CA ARG A 203 -4.80 25.87 -1.24
C ARG A 203 -4.07 27.07 -0.63
N LYS A 204 -3.20 27.72 -1.38
CA LYS A 204 -2.59 29.02 -1.07
C LYS A 204 -3.30 30.14 -1.81
#